data_83c979e0ab167eba1c33aed5146903ad
#
_entry.id   83c979e0ab167eba1c33aed5146903ad
#
_cell.length_a   1.000
_cell.length_b   1.000
_cell.length_c   1.000
_cell.angle_alpha   90.00
_cell.angle_beta   90.00
_cell.angle_gamma   90.00
#
_symmetry.space_group_name_H-M   'P 1'
#
loop_
_entity.id
_entity.type
_entity.pdbx_description
1 polymer ?
#
loop_
_entity_poly.entity_id
_entity_poly.type
_entity_poly.pdbx_seq_one_letter_code
_entity_poly.pdbx_strand_id
1 'polypeptide(L)'
;DFVQAAKIAYDAGADGIDLKLCHGYFGSQMIRPYNDRNWKYGGSWENRTRFPYELMERIRKAVPDKNFLIGSKISAWEGFPGGFGTEGPHSPIMDLTEPLDLIKGLEERGASYIVQSAGSPSITVSLTQADKHVPYFAYLHQYWAKEFRKALKPETVVIGSNFSPFRSGKNGLCAVTEEESNLLNYSEWCVENDVCDMIGLGRQSFADPFLPKKVREGKLDEIKYCLLCDSCLELLIQQSKVGCVAFDKKAHEELVRTRKEKGHLKVHHT
;
A
#
# COMPACT_ATOMS: atom_id res chain seq x y z
N ASP A 1 -0.90 -23.27 3.31
CA ASP A 1 -0.36 -22.34 4.32
C ASP A 1 -1.23 -21.08 4.48
N PHE A 2 -1.61 -20.33 3.41
CA PHE A 2 -2.42 -19.10 3.51
C PHE A 2 -3.78 -19.32 4.17
N VAL A 3 -4.50 -20.38 3.79
CA VAL A 3 -5.80 -20.72 4.38
C VAL A 3 -5.65 -21.05 5.87
N GLN A 4 -4.58 -21.76 6.24
CA GLN A 4 -4.30 -22.05 7.65
C GLN A 4 -3.97 -20.77 8.44
N ALA A 5 -3.19 -19.85 7.85
CA ALA A 5 -2.91 -18.56 8.47
C ALA A 5 -4.19 -17.73 8.69
N ALA A 6 -5.13 -17.74 7.74
CA ALA A 6 -6.42 -17.08 7.88
C ALA A 6 -7.26 -17.67 9.04
N LYS A 7 -7.28 -19.01 9.18
CA LYS A 7 -7.94 -19.68 10.30
C LYS A 7 -7.31 -19.30 11.65
N ILE A 8 -5.98 -19.31 11.73
CA ILE A 8 -5.27 -18.90 12.95
C ILE A 8 -5.61 -17.46 13.33
N ALA A 9 -5.64 -16.54 12.35
CA ALA A 9 -6.02 -15.15 12.58
C ALA A 9 -7.46 -15.05 13.12
N TYR A 10 -8.41 -15.76 12.52
CA TYR A 10 -9.79 -15.81 12.96
C TYR A 10 -9.91 -16.38 14.39
N ASP A 11 -9.28 -17.52 14.66
CA ASP A 11 -9.29 -18.19 15.97
C ASP A 11 -8.64 -17.31 17.05
N ALA A 12 -7.69 -16.45 16.68
CA ALA A 12 -7.07 -15.46 17.55
C ALA A 12 -7.93 -14.21 17.79
N GLY A 13 -9.10 -14.10 17.18
CA GLY A 13 -10.01 -12.96 17.33
C GLY A 13 -9.68 -11.75 16.45
N ALA A 14 -8.96 -11.94 15.34
CA ALA A 14 -8.77 -10.87 14.36
C ALA A 14 -10.09 -10.60 13.61
N ASP A 15 -10.36 -9.32 13.30
CA ASP A 15 -11.54 -8.91 12.55
C ASP A 15 -11.45 -9.25 11.05
N GLY A 16 -10.23 -9.53 10.55
CA GLY A 16 -10.01 -9.84 9.14
C GLY A 16 -8.56 -10.07 8.77
N ILE A 17 -8.33 -10.26 7.48
CA ILE A 17 -7.00 -10.44 6.88
C ILE A 17 -6.84 -9.64 5.60
N ASP A 18 -5.60 -9.37 5.21
CA ASP A 18 -5.22 -8.76 3.94
C ASP A 18 -4.40 -9.72 3.07
N LEU A 19 -4.87 -9.97 1.85
CA LEU A 19 -4.15 -10.75 0.86
C LEU A 19 -3.17 -9.84 0.12
N LYS A 20 -1.89 -9.97 0.39
CA LYS A 20 -0.87 -9.12 -0.21
C LYS A 20 -0.55 -9.52 -1.64
N LEU A 21 -1.06 -8.76 -2.62
CA LEU A 21 -0.83 -8.93 -4.05
C LEU A 21 0.01 -7.79 -4.64
N CYS A 22 1.01 -7.32 -3.90
CA CYS A 22 1.83 -6.17 -4.28
C CYS A 22 3.30 -6.31 -3.84
N HIS A 23 4.13 -5.36 -4.24
CA HIS A 23 5.48 -5.09 -3.73
C HIS A 23 6.52 -6.22 -3.96
N GLY A 24 6.35 -7.04 -4.99
CA GLY A 24 7.29 -8.12 -5.31
C GLY A 24 7.20 -9.36 -4.42
N TYR A 25 6.24 -9.43 -3.51
CA TYR A 25 5.98 -10.64 -2.71
C TYR A 25 5.27 -11.72 -3.51
N PHE A 26 5.13 -12.90 -2.94
CA PHE A 26 4.63 -14.08 -3.64
C PHE A 26 3.34 -13.83 -4.43
N GLY A 27 2.33 -13.18 -3.81
CA GLY A 27 1.07 -12.88 -4.48
C GLY A 27 1.24 -12.01 -5.73
N SER A 28 2.09 -10.97 -5.68
CA SER A 28 2.33 -10.13 -6.85
C SER A 28 3.12 -10.86 -7.95
N GLN A 29 4.02 -11.79 -7.58
CA GLN A 29 4.75 -12.59 -8.56
C GLN A 29 3.83 -13.51 -9.37
N MET A 30 2.70 -13.93 -8.80
CA MET A 30 1.73 -14.79 -9.48
C MET A 30 0.96 -14.05 -10.58
N ILE A 31 0.61 -12.78 -10.33
CA ILE A 31 -0.26 -11.99 -11.23
C ILE A 31 0.50 -11.18 -12.30
N ARG A 32 1.81 -11.01 -12.18
CA ARG A 32 2.62 -10.23 -13.13
C ARG A 32 2.58 -10.81 -14.54
N PRO A 33 2.58 -9.99 -15.62
CA PRO A 33 2.81 -10.44 -16.99
C PRO A 33 4.12 -11.25 -17.17
N TYR A 34 5.12 -10.97 -16.36
CA TYR A 34 6.38 -11.73 -16.33
C TYR A 34 6.21 -13.20 -15.92
N ASN A 35 5.08 -13.58 -15.28
CA ASN A 35 4.76 -14.98 -14.97
C ASN A 35 4.20 -15.69 -16.21
N ASP A 36 5.05 -15.93 -17.19
CA ASP A 36 4.75 -16.57 -18.47
C ASP A 36 4.86 -18.12 -18.44
N ARG A 37 5.06 -18.71 -17.25
CA ARG A 37 5.24 -20.15 -17.07
C ARG A 37 4.07 -20.95 -17.62
N ASN A 38 4.37 -22.01 -18.34
CA ASN A 38 3.36 -22.95 -18.87
C ASN A 38 2.84 -23.88 -17.75
N TRP A 39 1.97 -23.35 -16.90
CA TRP A 39 1.31 -24.09 -15.84
C TRP A 39 -0.01 -23.41 -15.43
N LYS A 40 -0.81 -24.08 -14.57
CA LYS A 40 -2.16 -23.59 -14.23
C LYS A 40 -2.24 -22.22 -13.54
N TYR A 41 -1.13 -21.64 -13.08
CA TYR A 41 -1.05 -20.33 -12.43
C TYR A 41 -0.12 -19.35 -13.16
N GLY A 42 0.13 -19.56 -14.47
CA GLY A 42 1.01 -18.72 -15.26
C GLY A 42 0.60 -18.64 -16.73
N GLY A 43 1.24 -17.77 -17.49
CA GLY A 43 0.94 -17.50 -18.88
C GLY A 43 -0.28 -16.58 -19.05
N SER A 44 -1.44 -17.12 -19.41
CA SER A 44 -2.65 -16.31 -19.64
C SER A 44 -3.13 -15.57 -18.39
N TRP A 45 -3.83 -14.46 -18.60
CA TRP A 45 -4.43 -13.68 -17.51
C TRP A 45 -5.33 -14.53 -16.61
N GLU A 46 -6.17 -15.37 -17.18
CA GLU A 46 -7.01 -16.31 -16.45
C GLU A 46 -6.19 -17.22 -15.52
N ASN A 47 -5.06 -17.75 -16.00
CA ASN A 47 -4.20 -18.59 -15.18
C ASN A 47 -3.48 -17.81 -14.08
N ARG A 48 -3.02 -16.58 -14.36
CA ARG A 48 -2.33 -15.74 -13.38
C ARG A 48 -3.26 -15.30 -12.25
N THR A 49 -4.53 -15.05 -12.52
CA THR A 49 -5.54 -14.69 -11.51
C THR A 49 -6.12 -15.89 -10.78
N ARG A 50 -5.96 -17.10 -11.30
CA ARG A 50 -6.45 -18.32 -10.65
C ARG A 50 -5.97 -18.47 -9.21
N PHE A 51 -4.70 -18.13 -8.92
CA PHE A 51 -4.17 -18.25 -7.58
C PHE A 51 -4.89 -17.33 -6.56
N PRO A 52 -4.98 -16.01 -6.73
CA PRO A 52 -5.69 -15.16 -5.79
C PRO A 52 -7.18 -15.49 -5.69
N TYR A 53 -7.83 -15.88 -6.77
CA TYR A 53 -9.26 -16.25 -6.77
C TYR A 53 -9.52 -17.56 -6.01
N GLU A 54 -8.79 -18.63 -6.30
CA GLU A 54 -8.88 -19.88 -5.54
C GLU A 54 -8.56 -19.67 -4.06
N LEU A 55 -7.61 -18.77 -3.75
CA LEU A 55 -7.24 -18.47 -2.37
C LEU A 55 -8.40 -17.79 -1.63
N MET A 56 -9.04 -16.78 -2.23
CA MET A 56 -10.23 -16.12 -1.68
C MET A 56 -11.33 -17.13 -1.37
N GLU A 57 -11.69 -17.96 -2.35
CA GLU A 57 -12.76 -18.97 -2.21
C GLU A 57 -12.46 -19.96 -1.09
N ARG A 58 -11.20 -20.45 -1.03
CA ARG A 58 -10.78 -21.40 0.02
C ARG A 58 -10.78 -20.76 1.41
N ILE A 59 -10.40 -19.50 1.53
CA ILE A 59 -10.45 -18.80 2.83
C ILE A 59 -11.91 -18.60 3.26
N ARG A 60 -12.78 -18.13 2.37
CA ARG A 60 -14.23 -17.99 2.68
C ARG A 60 -14.87 -19.31 3.07
N LYS A 61 -14.47 -20.42 2.43
CA LYS A 61 -14.94 -21.76 2.81
C LYS A 61 -14.42 -22.20 4.19
N ALA A 62 -13.18 -21.87 4.52
CA ALA A 62 -12.53 -22.25 5.78
C ALA A 62 -12.97 -21.38 6.96
N VAL A 63 -13.32 -20.11 6.71
CA VAL A 63 -13.84 -19.12 7.66
C VAL A 63 -15.14 -18.56 7.09
N PRO A 64 -16.27 -19.24 7.33
CA PRO A 64 -17.56 -18.86 6.73
C PRO A 64 -18.24 -17.67 7.40
N ASP A 65 -17.67 -17.12 8.48
CA ASP A 65 -18.18 -15.95 9.17
C ASP A 65 -18.16 -14.74 8.22
N LYS A 66 -19.33 -14.18 7.95
CA LYS A 66 -19.53 -13.03 7.06
C LYS A 66 -18.96 -11.73 7.64
N ASN A 67 -18.77 -11.65 8.96
CA ASN A 67 -18.16 -10.50 9.63
C ASN A 67 -16.64 -10.52 9.55
N PHE A 68 -16.03 -11.67 9.21
CA PHE A 68 -14.58 -11.73 9.00
C PHE A 68 -14.20 -11.08 7.67
N LEU A 69 -13.54 -9.94 7.75
CA LEU A 69 -13.16 -9.15 6.59
C LEU A 69 -12.01 -9.82 5.82
N ILE A 70 -12.12 -9.87 4.50
CA ILE A 70 -11.00 -10.26 3.64
C ILE A 70 -10.76 -9.13 2.66
N GLY A 71 -9.60 -8.50 2.74
CA GLY A 71 -9.18 -7.47 1.81
C GLY A 71 -7.95 -7.88 1.02
N SER A 72 -7.52 -7.00 0.14
CA SER A 72 -6.28 -7.19 -0.61
C SER A 72 -5.57 -5.87 -0.84
N LYS A 73 -4.25 -5.88 -0.65
CA LYS A 73 -3.39 -4.77 -1.07
C LYS A 73 -2.79 -5.07 -2.43
N ILE A 74 -3.05 -4.19 -3.40
CA ILE A 74 -2.75 -4.40 -4.82
C ILE A 74 -1.95 -3.23 -5.38
N SER A 75 -0.86 -3.51 -6.10
CA SER A 75 -0.18 -2.50 -6.93
C SER A 75 -1.03 -2.20 -8.16
N ALA A 76 -1.32 -0.92 -8.40
CA ALA A 76 -1.96 -0.49 -9.66
C ALA A 76 -0.96 -0.55 -10.82
N TRP A 77 0.30 -0.18 -10.56
CA TRP A 77 1.38 -0.19 -11.53
C TRP A 77 2.73 -0.41 -10.83
N GLU A 78 3.56 -1.28 -11.35
CA GLU A 78 4.87 -1.57 -10.76
C GLU A 78 6.03 -0.82 -11.44
N GLY A 79 5.83 -0.25 -12.65
CA GLY A 79 6.75 0.69 -13.28
C GLY A 79 8.02 0.09 -13.90
N PHE A 80 8.03 -1.21 -14.21
CA PHE A 80 9.14 -1.89 -14.88
C PHE A 80 8.61 -2.97 -15.85
N PRO A 81 9.40 -3.35 -16.87
CA PRO A 81 8.96 -4.34 -17.85
C PRO A 81 8.53 -5.67 -17.20
N GLY A 82 7.32 -6.12 -17.52
CA GLY A 82 6.73 -7.33 -16.96
C GLY A 82 6.21 -7.20 -15.53
N GLY A 83 6.29 -6.02 -14.92
CA GLY A 83 5.62 -5.70 -13.66
C GLY A 83 4.11 -5.68 -13.80
N PHE A 84 3.39 -5.81 -12.70
CA PHE A 84 1.93 -5.74 -12.73
C PHE A 84 1.43 -4.34 -13.12
N GLY A 85 0.33 -4.28 -13.86
CA GLY A 85 -0.22 -3.02 -14.40
C GLY A 85 0.57 -2.44 -15.57
N THR A 86 1.24 -3.28 -16.36
CA THR A 86 1.92 -2.90 -17.60
C THR A 86 1.30 -3.58 -18.82
N GLU A 87 1.52 -2.99 -20.01
CA GLU A 87 1.00 -3.52 -21.30
C GLU A 87 1.44 -4.95 -21.61
N GLY A 88 2.35 -5.53 -20.85
CA GLY A 88 2.80 -6.90 -21.06
C GLY A 88 4.21 -7.17 -20.52
N PRO A 89 4.77 -8.36 -20.81
CA PRO A 89 6.00 -8.84 -20.18
C PRO A 89 7.25 -8.04 -20.53
N HIS A 90 7.22 -7.23 -21.58
CA HIS A 90 8.38 -6.48 -22.08
C HIS A 90 8.19 -4.95 -22.05
N SER A 91 7.02 -4.46 -21.62
CA SER A 91 6.70 -3.03 -21.55
C SER A 91 6.65 -2.52 -20.11
N PRO A 92 7.22 -1.36 -19.81
CA PRO A 92 7.01 -0.67 -18.53
C PRO A 92 5.79 0.26 -18.57
N ILE A 93 5.15 0.44 -19.75
CA ILE A 93 4.04 1.39 -19.93
C ILE A 93 2.86 0.94 -19.10
N MET A 94 2.24 1.90 -18.41
CA MET A 94 1.10 1.65 -17.53
C MET A 94 -0.13 1.22 -18.32
N ASP A 95 -0.72 0.11 -17.90
CA ASP A 95 -2.03 -0.37 -18.35
C ASP A 95 -2.82 -0.88 -17.13
N LEU A 96 -3.93 -0.22 -16.83
CA LEU A 96 -4.77 -0.55 -15.69
C LEU A 96 -5.82 -1.65 -15.99
N THR A 97 -5.87 -2.20 -17.19
CA THR A 97 -6.86 -3.21 -17.58
C THR A 97 -6.83 -4.41 -16.64
N GLU A 98 -5.68 -5.04 -16.47
CA GLU A 98 -5.53 -6.20 -15.56
C GLU A 98 -5.71 -5.84 -14.07
N PRO A 99 -5.16 -4.73 -13.54
CA PRO A 99 -5.44 -4.29 -12.19
C PRO A 99 -6.93 -4.07 -11.88
N LEU A 100 -7.66 -3.41 -12.77
CA LEU A 100 -9.09 -3.15 -12.59
C LEU A 100 -9.92 -4.44 -12.70
N ASP A 101 -9.57 -5.35 -13.59
CA ASP A 101 -10.22 -6.66 -13.69
C ASP A 101 -9.97 -7.51 -12.43
N LEU A 102 -8.73 -7.53 -11.93
CA LEU A 102 -8.38 -8.26 -10.70
C LEU A 102 -9.22 -7.81 -9.51
N ILE A 103 -9.36 -6.50 -9.26
CA ILE A 103 -10.10 -6.00 -8.10
C ILE A 103 -11.60 -6.33 -8.20
N LYS A 104 -12.18 -6.27 -9.39
CA LYS A 104 -13.57 -6.71 -9.63
C LYS A 104 -13.73 -8.20 -9.35
N GLY A 105 -12.83 -9.04 -9.85
CA GLY A 105 -12.88 -10.47 -9.61
C GLY A 105 -12.69 -10.84 -8.13
N LEU A 106 -11.93 -10.06 -7.35
CA LEU A 106 -11.82 -10.23 -5.89
C LEU A 106 -13.12 -9.78 -5.18
N GLU A 107 -13.72 -8.64 -5.61
CA GLU A 107 -15.01 -8.17 -5.10
C GLU A 107 -16.12 -9.21 -5.29
N GLU A 108 -16.23 -9.80 -6.48
CA GLU A 108 -17.19 -10.87 -6.79
C GLU A 108 -17.03 -12.10 -5.88
N ARG A 109 -15.81 -12.32 -5.38
CA ARG A 109 -15.48 -13.39 -4.43
C ARG A 109 -15.54 -12.96 -2.97
N GLY A 110 -16.11 -11.78 -2.71
CA GLY A 110 -16.38 -11.27 -1.37
C GLY A 110 -15.24 -10.55 -0.70
N ALA A 111 -14.36 -9.88 -1.47
CA ALA A 111 -13.44 -8.92 -0.90
C ALA A 111 -14.22 -7.76 -0.25
N SER A 112 -13.90 -7.44 1.00
CA SER A 112 -14.55 -6.38 1.75
C SER A 112 -13.90 -5.01 1.51
N TYR A 113 -12.62 -5.01 1.20
CA TYR A 113 -11.85 -3.80 0.91
C TYR A 113 -10.67 -4.07 -0.02
N ILE A 114 -10.25 -3.03 -0.72
CA ILE A 114 -9.03 -3.01 -1.54
C ILE A 114 -8.14 -1.86 -1.07
N VAL A 115 -6.88 -2.16 -0.75
CA VAL A 115 -5.85 -1.15 -0.46
C VAL A 115 -5.08 -0.88 -1.74
N GLN A 116 -5.25 0.33 -2.28
CA GLN A 116 -4.48 0.75 -3.44
C GLN A 116 -3.00 0.90 -3.08
N SER A 117 -2.11 0.46 -3.96
CA SER A 117 -0.67 0.61 -3.84
C SER A 117 -0.01 0.69 -5.22
N ALA A 118 1.31 0.82 -5.27
CA ALA A 118 2.09 0.79 -6.51
C ALA A 118 3.55 0.37 -6.24
N GLY A 119 4.27 0.09 -7.31
CA GLY A 119 5.69 -0.17 -7.29
C GLY A 119 6.10 -1.52 -6.67
N SER A 120 7.40 -1.73 -6.70
CA SER A 120 8.10 -2.82 -6.01
C SER A 120 9.32 -2.23 -5.28
N PRO A 121 9.43 -2.37 -3.95
CA PRO A 121 10.50 -1.72 -3.18
C PRO A 121 11.92 -2.08 -3.62
N SER A 122 12.09 -3.24 -4.24
CA SER A 122 13.41 -3.69 -4.74
C SER A 122 13.79 -3.13 -6.11
N ILE A 123 12.83 -2.52 -6.84
CA ILE A 123 13.04 -2.06 -8.23
C ILE A 123 12.60 -0.61 -8.39
N THR A 124 11.41 -0.26 -7.91
CA THR A 124 10.77 1.05 -8.08
C THR A 124 10.33 1.61 -6.72
N VAL A 125 11.30 1.84 -5.83
CA VAL A 125 11.02 2.26 -4.45
C VAL A 125 10.24 3.58 -4.39
N SER A 126 10.52 4.54 -5.27
CA SER A 126 9.81 5.82 -5.32
C SER A 126 8.34 5.69 -5.69
N LEU A 127 7.98 4.69 -6.51
CA LEU A 127 6.57 4.36 -6.76
C LEU A 127 5.91 3.75 -5.55
N THR A 128 6.61 2.91 -4.80
CA THR A 128 6.05 2.28 -3.58
C THR A 128 5.86 3.31 -2.46
N GLN A 129 6.78 4.23 -2.33
CA GLN A 129 6.75 5.29 -1.32
C GLN A 129 7.33 6.58 -1.87
N ALA A 130 6.48 7.43 -2.41
CA ALA A 130 6.88 8.75 -2.86
C ALA A 130 7.59 9.52 -1.73
N ASP A 131 8.61 10.26 -2.11
CA ASP A 131 9.42 11.06 -1.21
C ASP A 131 9.54 12.51 -1.71
N LYS A 132 10.42 13.28 -1.08
CA LYS A 132 10.70 14.67 -1.45
C LYS A 132 11.39 14.82 -2.81
N HIS A 133 11.99 13.77 -3.36
CA HIS A 133 12.71 13.81 -4.63
C HIS A 133 11.80 13.54 -5.83
N VAL A 134 10.73 12.74 -5.63
CA VAL A 134 9.74 12.41 -6.66
C VAL A 134 8.32 12.60 -6.11
N PRO A 135 7.96 13.83 -5.70
CA PRO A 135 6.69 14.10 -5.03
C PRO A 135 5.47 13.80 -5.90
N TYR A 136 5.61 13.90 -7.22
CA TYR A 136 4.57 13.60 -8.19
C TYR A 136 3.93 12.21 -7.99
N PHE A 137 4.68 11.22 -7.54
CA PHE A 137 4.14 9.89 -7.29
C PHE A 137 3.11 9.84 -6.16
N ALA A 138 3.11 10.82 -5.24
CA ALA A 138 2.04 10.92 -4.25
C ALA A 138 0.67 11.18 -4.91
N TYR A 139 0.62 12.05 -5.92
CA TYR A 139 -0.61 12.32 -6.67
C TYR A 139 -1.01 11.16 -7.58
N LEU A 140 -0.05 10.43 -8.16
CA LEU A 140 -0.37 9.23 -8.95
C LEU A 140 -1.07 8.17 -8.10
N HIS A 141 -0.70 8.02 -6.83
CA HIS A 141 -1.42 7.11 -5.93
C HIS A 141 -2.90 7.49 -5.78
N GLN A 142 -3.21 8.78 -5.70
CA GLN A 142 -4.60 9.24 -5.61
C GLN A 142 -5.35 9.06 -6.93
N TYR A 143 -4.68 9.23 -8.07
CA TYR A 143 -5.25 8.89 -9.37
C TYR A 143 -5.63 7.40 -9.44
N TRP A 144 -4.74 6.48 -9.06
CA TRP A 144 -5.03 5.04 -9.06
C TRP A 144 -6.11 4.66 -8.04
N ALA A 145 -6.12 5.29 -6.88
CA ALA A 145 -7.19 5.07 -5.89
C ALA A 145 -8.56 5.44 -6.47
N LYS A 146 -8.64 6.58 -7.19
CA LYS A 146 -9.86 7.02 -7.87
C LYS A 146 -10.30 6.06 -8.97
N GLU A 147 -9.37 5.52 -9.76
CA GLU A 147 -9.70 4.51 -10.77
C GLU A 147 -10.20 3.20 -10.13
N PHE A 148 -9.62 2.78 -9.00
CA PHE A 148 -10.11 1.64 -8.23
C PHE A 148 -11.51 1.91 -7.67
N ARG A 149 -11.77 3.11 -7.10
CA ARG A 149 -13.08 3.48 -6.56
C ARG A 149 -14.18 3.44 -7.63
N LYS A 150 -13.89 3.97 -8.81
CA LYS A 150 -14.82 3.93 -9.95
C LYS A 150 -15.15 2.52 -10.45
N ALA A 151 -14.20 1.59 -10.31
CA ALA A 151 -14.33 0.23 -10.82
C ALA A 151 -15.11 -0.70 -9.89
N LEU A 152 -15.20 -0.37 -8.60
CA LEU A 152 -15.81 -1.18 -7.54
C LEU A 152 -17.17 -0.64 -7.12
N LYS A 153 -17.98 -1.52 -6.51
CA LYS A 153 -19.27 -1.14 -5.93
C LYS A 153 -19.08 -0.28 -4.68
N PRO A 154 -20.09 0.52 -4.29
CA PRO A 154 -20.01 1.36 -3.09
C PRO A 154 -19.75 0.58 -1.79
N GLU A 155 -20.16 -0.68 -1.71
CA GLU A 155 -20.01 -1.53 -0.53
C GLU A 155 -18.56 -2.02 -0.34
N THR A 156 -17.74 -2.03 -1.39
CA THR A 156 -16.34 -2.42 -1.33
C THR A 156 -15.47 -1.20 -1.01
N VAL A 157 -14.87 -1.17 0.17
CA VAL A 157 -14.08 -0.04 0.64
C VAL A 157 -12.77 0.07 -0.13
N VAL A 158 -12.46 1.24 -0.67
CA VAL A 158 -11.15 1.56 -1.25
C VAL A 158 -10.33 2.36 -0.26
N ILE A 159 -9.18 1.83 0.13
CA ILE A 159 -8.22 2.51 1.01
C ILE A 159 -7.11 3.10 0.14
N GLY A 160 -7.06 4.43 0.06
CA GLY A 160 -5.99 5.15 -0.62
C GLY A 160 -4.68 5.08 0.15
N SER A 161 -3.54 5.14 -0.50
CA SER A 161 -2.23 5.07 0.14
C SER A 161 -1.32 6.23 -0.24
N ASN A 162 -0.13 6.26 0.39
CA ASN A 162 0.94 7.22 0.12
C ASN A 162 0.62 8.69 0.48
N PHE A 163 -0.17 8.90 1.52
CA PHE A 163 -0.51 10.25 2.03
C PHE A 163 0.59 10.89 2.87
N SER A 164 1.56 10.13 3.38
CA SER A 164 2.65 10.66 4.22
C SER A 164 3.43 11.83 3.60
N PRO A 165 3.63 11.92 2.26
CA PRO A 165 4.33 13.04 1.63
C PRO A 165 3.64 14.40 1.76
N PHE A 166 2.33 14.45 1.97
CA PHE A 166 1.59 15.70 2.10
C PHE A 166 1.92 16.47 3.40
N ARG A 167 2.26 15.77 4.49
CA ARG A 167 2.77 16.37 5.73
C ARG A 167 1.87 17.54 6.24
N SER A 168 2.51 18.65 6.65
CA SER A 168 1.86 19.91 7.05
C SER A 168 1.56 20.85 5.87
N GLY A 169 1.69 20.38 4.63
CA GLY A 169 1.60 21.22 3.43
C GLY A 169 2.96 21.77 2.93
N LYS A 170 3.95 21.87 3.80
CA LYS A 170 5.33 22.28 3.45
C LYS A 170 6.12 21.14 2.80
N ASN A 171 5.67 20.71 1.64
CA ASN A 171 6.15 19.48 0.99
C ASN A 171 6.69 19.69 -0.44
N GLY A 172 6.51 20.88 -1.01
CA GLY A 172 6.92 21.18 -2.39
C GLY A 172 6.11 20.44 -3.47
N LEU A 173 4.98 19.82 -3.08
CA LEU A 173 4.20 18.95 -3.96
C LEU A 173 3.22 19.67 -4.87
N CYS A 174 2.92 20.94 -4.64
CA CYS A 174 1.73 21.52 -5.23
C CYS A 174 1.88 22.93 -5.77
N ALA A 175 0.99 23.21 -6.71
CA ALA A 175 0.70 24.53 -7.24
C ALA A 175 -0.39 25.27 -6.43
N VAL A 176 -0.90 24.67 -5.36
CA VAL A 176 -1.92 25.22 -4.45
C VAL A 176 -1.29 25.67 -3.13
N THR A 177 -2.08 26.17 -2.20
CA THR A 177 -1.56 26.65 -0.91
C THR A 177 -1.07 25.50 -0.02
N GLU A 178 -0.21 25.81 0.96
CA GLU A 178 0.24 24.83 1.96
C GLU A 178 -0.95 24.26 2.76
N GLU A 179 -1.97 25.07 3.01
CA GLU A 179 -3.19 24.65 3.70
C GLU A 179 -3.96 23.61 2.91
N GLU A 180 -4.23 23.86 1.65
CA GLU A 180 -4.97 22.92 0.78
C GLU A 180 -4.23 21.62 0.53
N SER A 181 -2.89 21.65 0.53
CA SER A 181 -2.04 20.50 0.26
C SER A 181 -1.59 19.73 1.50
N ASN A 182 -1.99 20.14 2.70
CA ASN A 182 -1.60 19.40 3.90
C ASN A 182 -2.32 18.04 3.98
N LEU A 183 -1.73 17.14 4.77
CA LEU A 183 -2.22 15.76 4.91
C LEU A 183 -3.71 15.69 5.27
N LEU A 184 -4.17 16.54 6.18
CA LEU A 184 -5.55 16.47 6.68
C LEU A 184 -6.55 16.97 5.64
N ASN A 185 -6.36 18.20 5.15
CA ASN A 185 -7.27 18.82 4.19
C ASN A 185 -7.31 18.06 2.86
N TYR A 186 -6.15 17.61 2.37
CA TYR A 186 -6.12 16.82 1.15
C TYR A 186 -6.74 15.42 1.33
N SER A 187 -6.59 14.81 2.51
CA SER A 187 -7.24 13.54 2.83
C SER A 187 -8.76 13.68 2.87
N GLU A 188 -9.26 14.74 3.50
CA GLU A 188 -10.68 15.07 3.54
C GLU A 188 -11.23 15.29 2.13
N TRP A 189 -10.55 16.13 1.35
CA TRP A 189 -10.90 16.36 -0.06
C TRP A 189 -10.95 15.04 -0.86
N CYS A 190 -10.01 14.12 -0.66
CA CYS A 190 -10.02 12.84 -1.35
C CYS A 190 -11.26 11.99 -1.04
N VAL A 191 -11.69 11.99 0.22
CA VAL A 191 -12.91 11.26 0.63
C VAL A 191 -14.16 11.95 0.09
N GLU A 192 -14.27 13.27 0.20
CA GLU A 192 -15.41 14.05 -0.29
C GLU A 192 -15.59 14.00 -1.82
N ASN A 193 -14.51 13.76 -2.57
CA ASN A 193 -14.51 13.72 -4.04
C ASN A 193 -14.40 12.29 -4.61
N ASP A 194 -14.79 11.29 -3.83
CA ASP A 194 -14.81 9.88 -4.23
C ASP A 194 -13.47 9.40 -4.82
N VAL A 195 -12.35 9.87 -4.28
CA VAL A 195 -11.02 9.36 -4.63
C VAL A 195 -10.77 8.03 -3.92
N CYS A 196 -11.13 7.95 -2.65
CA CYS A 196 -11.09 6.73 -1.83
C CYS A 196 -12.03 6.90 -0.63
N ASP A 197 -12.40 5.79 0.00
CA ASP A 197 -13.31 5.78 1.16
C ASP A 197 -12.56 5.96 2.48
N MET A 198 -11.28 5.55 2.52
CA MET A 198 -10.44 5.62 3.72
C MET A 198 -8.99 6.00 3.35
N ILE A 199 -8.30 6.58 4.33
CA ILE A 199 -6.92 7.06 4.20
C ILE A 199 -5.95 6.08 4.85
N GLY A 200 -5.10 5.46 4.05
CA GLY A 200 -4.04 4.56 4.50
C GLY A 200 -2.75 5.31 4.84
N LEU A 201 -2.36 5.32 6.10
CA LEU A 201 -1.15 5.98 6.58
C LEU A 201 -0.03 4.94 6.82
N GLY A 202 1.07 5.07 6.09
CA GLY A 202 2.28 4.28 6.30
C GLY A 202 3.26 4.98 7.25
N ARG A 203 4.27 5.67 6.69
CA ARG A 203 5.33 6.35 7.47
C ARG A 203 4.80 7.37 8.47
N GLN A 204 3.66 8.00 8.17
CA GLN A 204 3.00 8.94 9.09
C GLN A 204 2.56 8.25 10.39
N SER A 205 2.14 6.98 10.35
CA SER A 205 1.77 6.23 11.56
C SER A 205 2.94 5.97 12.50
N PHE A 206 4.17 5.90 11.96
CA PHE A 206 5.37 5.86 12.80
C PHE A 206 5.69 7.22 13.41
N ALA A 207 5.49 8.32 12.67
CA ALA A 207 5.75 9.65 13.16
C ALA A 207 4.77 10.07 14.27
N ASP A 208 3.50 9.74 14.10
CA ASP A 208 2.45 10.00 15.07
C ASP A 208 1.38 8.90 15.06
N PRO A 209 1.51 7.87 15.89
CA PRO A 209 0.51 6.79 15.98
C PRO A 209 -0.84 7.27 16.54
N PHE A 210 -0.87 8.44 17.19
CA PHE A 210 -2.07 9.02 17.76
C PHE A 210 -2.73 10.08 16.86
N LEU A 211 -2.27 10.25 15.61
CA LEU A 211 -2.84 11.23 14.70
C LEU A 211 -4.38 11.18 14.62
N PRO A 212 -5.04 10.02 14.42
CA PRO A 212 -6.51 9.99 14.35
C PRO A 212 -7.18 10.43 15.64
N LYS A 213 -6.58 10.15 16.80
CA LYS A 213 -7.08 10.61 18.10
C LYS A 213 -6.95 12.11 18.23
N LYS A 214 -5.79 12.68 17.87
CA LYS A 214 -5.54 14.12 17.92
C LYS A 214 -6.49 14.90 17.02
N VAL A 215 -6.73 14.39 15.80
CA VAL A 215 -7.72 14.99 14.88
C VAL A 215 -9.11 15.03 15.53
N ARG A 216 -9.59 13.92 16.11
CA ARG A 216 -10.90 13.85 16.78
C ARG A 216 -10.99 14.78 18.00
N GLU A 217 -9.88 15.05 18.69
CA GLU A 217 -9.82 15.92 19.86
C GLU A 217 -9.52 17.39 19.50
N GLY A 218 -9.37 17.74 18.21
CA GLY A 218 -9.02 19.10 17.76
C GLY A 218 -7.59 19.53 18.08
N LYS A 219 -6.70 18.61 18.45
CA LYS A 219 -5.30 18.86 18.84
C LYS A 219 -4.36 18.84 17.62
N LEU A 220 -4.68 19.64 16.62
CA LEU A 220 -3.97 19.63 15.34
C LEU A 220 -2.52 20.09 15.45
N ASP A 221 -2.25 21.06 16.35
CA ASP A 221 -0.90 21.59 16.59
C ASP A 221 0.06 20.58 17.24
N GLU A 222 -0.48 19.51 17.86
CA GLU A 222 0.31 18.44 18.47
C GLU A 222 0.74 17.36 17.48
N ILE A 223 0.27 17.41 16.22
CA ILE A 223 0.54 16.37 15.23
C ILE A 223 2.01 16.41 14.80
N LYS A 224 2.68 15.27 14.89
CA LYS A 224 4.05 15.06 14.42
C LYS A 224 4.02 14.53 12.98
N TYR A 225 4.31 15.40 12.03
CA TYR A 225 4.32 15.00 10.62
C TYR A 225 5.61 14.26 10.22
N CYS A 226 5.47 13.21 9.42
CA CYS A 226 6.59 12.46 8.87
C CYS A 226 7.58 13.38 8.12
N LEU A 227 8.88 13.28 8.40
CA LEU A 227 9.92 14.09 7.77
C LEU A 227 10.42 13.53 6.43
N LEU A 228 9.92 12.37 5.98
CA LEU A 228 10.37 11.66 4.79
C LEU A 228 11.90 11.41 4.79
N CYS A 229 12.46 11.11 5.95
CA CYS A 229 13.90 10.88 6.14
C CYS A 229 14.34 9.44 5.86
N ASP A 230 13.38 8.54 5.63
CA ASP A 230 13.54 7.12 5.32
C ASP A 230 14.35 6.27 6.34
N SER A 231 14.70 6.83 7.49
CA SER A 231 15.40 6.10 8.54
C SER A 231 14.61 4.89 9.08
N CYS A 232 13.28 4.95 9.07
CA CYS A 232 12.42 3.80 9.38
C CYS A 232 12.54 2.71 8.31
N LEU A 233 12.72 3.07 7.04
CA LEU A 233 12.96 2.14 5.95
C LEU A 233 14.35 1.50 6.05
N GLU A 234 15.38 2.28 6.40
CA GLU A 234 16.72 1.74 6.67
C GLU A 234 16.67 0.67 7.78
N LEU A 235 15.98 0.95 8.90
CA LEU A 235 15.77 -0.03 9.96
C LEU A 235 15.04 -1.29 9.47
N LEU A 236 14.00 -1.11 8.66
CA LEU A 236 13.23 -2.23 8.09
C LEU A 236 14.08 -3.12 7.19
N ILE A 237 14.83 -2.55 6.25
CA ILE A 237 15.70 -3.30 5.32
C ILE A 237 16.80 -4.04 6.10
N GLN A 238 17.34 -3.42 7.12
CA GLN A 238 18.36 -4.02 7.99
C GLN A 238 17.79 -4.99 9.04
N GLN A 239 16.47 -5.28 9.00
CA GLN A 239 15.77 -6.18 9.92
C GLN A 239 16.03 -5.83 11.39
N SER A 240 15.95 -4.55 11.70
CA SER A 240 16.04 -3.99 13.05
C SER A 240 14.67 -3.54 13.54
N LYS A 241 14.55 -3.13 14.80
CA LYS A 241 13.28 -2.64 15.36
C LYS A 241 12.89 -1.33 14.67
N VAL A 242 11.76 -1.35 13.96
CA VAL A 242 11.28 -0.20 13.18
C VAL A 242 10.53 0.78 14.06
N GLY A 243 10.79 2.07 13.84
CA GLY A 243 10.10 3.18 14.51
C GLY A 243 10.47 4.52 13.86
N CYS A 244 9.85 5.61 14.31
CA CYS A 244 10.19 6.93 13.82
C CYS A 244 11.42 7.48 14.51
N VAL A 245 12.54 7.48 13.83
CA VAL A 245 13.83 7.96 14.37
C VAL A 245 13.81 9.46 14.75
N ALA A 246 12.96 10.25 14.10
CA ALA A 246 12.85 11.69 14.38
C ALA A 246 12.07 12.01 15.67
N PHE A 247 11.13 11.14 16.07
CA PHE A 247 10.21 11.45 17.18
C PHE A 247 10.18 10.38 18.27
N ASP A 248 10.86 9.25 18.08
CA ASP A 248 10.99 8.19 19.07
C ASP A 248 12.47 7.96 19.43
N LYS A 249 12.84 8.27 20.67
CA LYS A 249 14.19 8.11 21.20
C LYS A 249 14.70 6.67 21.08
N LYS A 250 13.85 5.68 21.32
CA LYS A 250 14.24 4.25 21.21
C LYS A 250 14.55 3.86 19.77
N ALA A 251 13.78 4.35 18.81
CA ALA A 251 14.05 4.14 17.40
C ALA A 251 15.34 4.85 16.95
N HIS A 252 15.63 6.03 17.50
CA HIS A 252 16.90 6.72 17.26
C HIS A 252 18.10 5.91 17.78
N GLU A 253 18.04 5.46 19.02
CA GLU A 253 19.08 4.61 19.64
C GLU A 253 19.26 3.31 18.83
N GLU A 254 18.18 2.70 18.39
CA GLU A 254 18.22 1.51 17.54
C GLU A 254 18.91 1.78 16.18
N LEU A 255 18.66 2.93 15.55
CA LEU A 255 19.33 3.31 14.30
C LEU A 255 20.84 3.47 14.53
N VAL A 256 21.25 4.15 15.59
CA VAL A 256 22.67 4.34 15.93
C VAL A 256 23.34 2.99 16.15
N ARG A 257 22.71 2.09 16.90
CA ARG A 257 23.19 0.73 17.12
C ARG A 257 23.32 -0.05 15.81
N THR A 258 22.27 -0.05 14.99
CA THR A 258 22.20 -0.76 13.72
C THR A 258 23.29 -0.28 12.76
N ARG A 259 23.51 1.04 12.65
CA ARG A 259 24.57 1.61 11.81
C ARG A 259 25.97 1.25 12.30
N LYS A 260 26.17 1.15 13.62
CA LYS A 260 27.44 0.71 14.19
C LYS A 260 27.73 -0.76 13.90
N GLU A 261 26.73 -1.61 13.94
CA GLU A 261 26.85 -3.07 13.75
C GLU A 261 26.88 -3.49 12.28
N LYS A 262 26.05 -2.86 11.44
CA LYS A 262 25.77 -3.29 10.05
C LYS A 262 26.19 -2.25 8.98
N GLY A 263 26.64 -1.08 9.39
CA GLY A 263 26.93 0.04 8.50
C GLY A 263 25.70 0.89 8.15
N HIS A 264 25.94 2.04 7.52
CA HIS A 264 24.90 2.94 7.05
C HIS A 264 24.36 2.47 5.68
N LEU A 265 23.08 2.16 5.59
CA LEU A 265 22.40 1.85 4.35
C LEU A 265 21.74 3.13 3.80
N LYS A 266 22.26 3.65 2.70
CA LYS A 266 21.57 4.71 1.95
C LYS A 266 20.41 4.10 1.16
N VAL A 267 19.19 4.55 1.43
CA VAL A 267 18.04 4.22 0.60
C VAL A 267 18.10 5.09 -0.64
N HIS A 268 18.28 4.46 -1.80
CA HIS A 268 18.26 5.14 -3.08
C HIS A 268 16.86 5.09 -3.65
N HIS A 269 16.28 6.25 -3.89
CA HIS A 269 15.02 6.41 -4.60
C HIS A 269 15.29 6.41 -6.10
N THR A 270 15.05 5.29 -6.74
CA THR A 270 15.16 5.09 -8.20
C THR A 270 13.81 5.19 -8.86
#